data_429d2906d2edb583453ea0377c262b6e
#
_entry.id   429d2906d2edb583453ea0377c262b6e
#
_cell.length_a   1.000
_cell.length_b   1.000
_cell.length_c   1.000
_cell.angle_alpha   90.00
_cell.angle_beta   90.00
_cell.angle_gamma   90.00
#
_symmetry.space_group_name_H-M   'P 1'
#
loop_
_entity.id
_entity.type
_entity.pdbx_description
1 polymer ?
#
loop_
_entity_poly.entity_id
_entity_poly.type
_entity_poly.pdbx_seq_one_letter_code
_entity_poly.pdbx_strand_id
1 'polypeptide(L)'
;MPWGLHTKDAPGNGRVMIMDDEDSVRKVLRLSLTKAGYDVVEAQHGGEGIEAIGSNDNAFMVDVIISDIRMPKISGLEAITFFQQQYPSVPIIVVTGYPDQKMAMDLLTKGVFDYLVKPVDKDKLLTTVAAAMEQRLELRHDH
;
A
#
# COMPACT_ATOMS: atom_id res chain seq x y z
N MET A 1 6.72 -11.63 24.32
CA MET A 1 6.91 -11.35 23.78
C MET A 1 7.27 -10.92 24.14
N PRO A 2 7.48 -11.23 24.23
CA PRO A 2 7.85 -10.83 24.25
C PRO A 2 8.18 -10.28 24.00
N TRP A 3 8.57 -10.46 23.74
CA TRP A 3 8.56 -9.67 23.06
C TRP A 3 7.54 -9.41 22.81
N GLY A 4 7.12 -8.86 23.38
CA GLY A 4 6.11 -8.46 23.28
C GLY A 4 5.37 -8.67 22.46
N LEU A 5 5.00 -9.04 22.20
CA LEU A 5 4.51 -9.10 21.26
C LEU A 5 3.70 -8.29 20.96
N HIS A 6 3.76 -7.40 20.74
CA HIS A 6 3.12 -6.77 20.11
C HIS A 6 3.03 -6.93 19.25
N THR A 7 2.45 -7.00 19.44
CA THR A 7 2.17 -7.28 18.30
C THR A 7 3.02 -6.69 17.26
N LYS A 8 3.46 -5.51 17.31
CA LYS A 8 4.44 -5.02 16.43
C LYS A 8 5.73 -5.72 16.57
N ASP A 9 6.00 -6.18 17.72
CA ASP A 9 7.25 -6.87 17.98
C ASP A 9 7.13 -8.34 17.63
N ALA A 10 5.92 -8.84 17.56
CA ALA A 10 5.73 -10.19 17.07
C ALA A 10 5.98 -10.20 15.58
N PRO A 11 6.41 -11.34 15.03
CA PRO A 11 6.55 -11.43 13.58
C PRO A 11 5.19 -11.21 12.95
N GLY A 12 4.95 -10.00 12.52
CA GLY A 12 3.73 -9.64 11.85
C GLY A 12 3.76 -10.07 10.40
N ASN A 13 2.66 -9.81 9.72
CA ASN A 13 2.54 -10.14 8.31
C ASN A 13 3.23 -9.13 7.41
N GLY A 14 3.67 -8.03 7.96
CA GLY A 14 4.36 -6.99 7.20
C GLY A 14 3.74 -5.63 7.43
N ARG A 15 4.27 -4.61 6.76
CA ARG A 15 3.79 -3.23 6.91
C ARG A 15 3.22 -2.73 5.59
N VAL A 16 2.03 -2.12 5.66
CA VAL A 16 1.31 -1.58 4.51
C VAL A 16 1.15 -0.08 4.68
N MET A 17 1.49 0.69 3.65
CA MET A 17 1.22 2.12 3.65
C MET A 17 -0.03 2.38 2.83
N ILE A 18 -0.97 3.15 3.39
CA ILE A 18 -2.23 3.51 2.73
C ILE A 18 -2.23 5.00 2.44
N MET A 19 -2.46 5.37 1.17
CA MET A 19 -2.60 6.77 0.77
C MET A 19 -3.98 6.98 0.18
N ASP A 20 -4.80 7.79 0.84
CA ASP A 20 -6.15 8.13 0.39
C ASP A 20 -6.58 9.40 1.12
N ASP A 21 -7.19 10.35 0.41
CA ASP A 21 -7.61 11.60 1.01
C ASP A 21 -8.93 11.48 1.80
N GLU A 22 -9.62 10.36 1.68
CA GLU A 22 -10.86 10.13 2.41
C GLU A 22 -10.59 9.40 3.73
N ASP A 23 -10.83 10.08 4.85
CA ASP A 23 -10.59 9.52 6.18
C ASP A 23 -11.37 8.23 6.41
N SER A 24 -12.62 8.19 5.94
CA SER A 24 -13.47 7.01 6.13
C SER A 24 -12.91 5.79 5.40
N VAL A 25 -12.37 5.98 4.21
CA VAL A 25 -11.77 4.89 3.43
C VAL A 25 -10.52 4.39 4.13
N ARG A 26 -9.63 5.31 4.54
CA ARG A 26 -8.42 4.91 5.26
C ARG A 26 -8.74 4.13 6.52
N LYS A 27 -9.77 4.57 7.25
CA LYS A 27 -10.18 3.89 8.49
C LYS A 27 -10.61 2.45 8.22
N VAL A 28 -11.44 2.24 7.21
CA VAL A 28 -11.91 0.90 6.87
C VAL A 28 -10.75 -0.01 6.47
N LEU A 29 -9.87 0.50 5.61
CA LEU A 29 -8.70 -0.27 5.18
C LEU A 29 -7.78 -0.58 6.35
N ARG A 30 -7.50 0.43 7.18
CA ARG A 30 -6.64 0.25 8.36
C ARG A 30 -7.19 -0.82 9.30
N LEU A 31 -8.49 -0.76 9.60
CA LEU A 31 -9.10 -1.72 10.51
C LEU A 31 -9.01 -3.14 9.97
N SER A 32 -9.29 -3.32 8.69
CA SER A 32 -9.22 -4.63 8.06
C SER A 32 -7.79 -5.19 8.05
N LEU A 33 -6.82 -4.34 7.71
CA LEU A 33 -5.43 -4.77 7.63
C LEU A 33 -4.82 -5.02 9.01
N THR A 34 -5.11 -4.15 9.96
CA THR A 34 -4.62 -4.32 11.33
C THR A 34 -5.16 -5.61 11.94
N LYS A 35 -6.43 -5.88 11.71
CA LYS A 35 -7.05 -7.10 12.21
C LYS A 35 -6.42 -8.34 11.59
N ALA A 36 -5.95 -8.23 10.36
CA ALA A 36 -5.29 -9.34 9.67
C ALA A 36 -3.80 -9.48 10.05
N GLY A 37 -3.30 -8.62 10.93
CA GLY A 37 -1.93 -8.74 11.44
C GLY A 37 -0.91 -7.84 10.76
N TYR A 38 -1.33 -6.92 9.90
CA TYR A 38 -0.42 -5.99 9.25
C TYR A 38 -0.21 -4.75 10.11
N ASP A 39 0.98 -4.20 10.01
CA ASP A 39 1.30 -2.89 10.56
C ASP A 39 0.92 -1.86 9.48
N VAL A 40 0.31 -0.74 9.87
CA VAL A 40 -0.25 0.22 8.90
C VAL A 40 0.33 1.62 9.11
N VAL A 41 0.72 2.24 8.00
CA VAL A 41 1.14 3.64 7.94
C VAL A 41 0.14 4.35 7.04
N GLU A 42 -0.32 5.54 7.43
CA GLU A 42 -1.33 6.28 6.66
C GLU A 42 -0.82 7.61 6.16
N ALA A 43 -1.30 8.00 4.99
CA ALA A 43 -1.03 9.32 4.41
C ALA A 43 -2.31 9.81 3.72
N GLN A 44 -2.56 11.12 3.79
CA GLN A 44 -3.76 11.72 3.22
C GLN A 44 -3.62 12.07 1.75
N HIS A 45 -2.39 12.21 1.27
CA HIS A 45 -2.13 12.54 -0.13
C HIS A 45 -0.71 12.11 -0.51
N GLY A 46 -0.40 12.24 -1.79
CA GLY A 46 0.87 11.76 -2.32
C GLY A 46 2.10 12.37 -1.67
N GLY A 47 2.09 13.69 -1.42
CA GLY A 47 3.22 14.35 -0.77
C GLY A 47 3.49 13.83 0.63
N GLU A 48 2.43 13.60 1.41
CA GLU A 48 2.55 13.03 2.75
C GLU A 48 3.06 11.59 2.69
N GLY A 49 2.61 10.83 1.69
CA GLY A 49 3.08 9.47 1.49
C GLY A 49 4.57 9.41 1.16
N ILE A 50 5.02 10.30 0.29
CA ILE A 50 6.43 10.38 -0.08
C ILE A 50 7.27 10.70 1.16
N GLU A 51 6.81 11.63 1.99
CA GLU A 51 7.48 11.94 3.25
C GLU A 51 7.46 10.77 4.21
N ALA A 52 6.30 10.14 4.35
CA ALA A 52 6.11 9.06 5.30
C ALA A 52 7.02 7.87 5.00
N ILE A 53 7.16 7.51 3.72
CA ILE A 53 7.98 6.34 3.39
C ILE A 53 9.46 6.57 3.70
N GLY A 54 9.89 7.83 3.67
CA GLY A 54 11.29 8.16 4.00
C GLY A 54 11.52 8.39 5.49
N SER A 55 10.46 8.33 6.33
CA SER A 55 10.54 8.64 7.74
C SER A 55 10.76 7.39 8.60
N ASN A 56 11.48 7.56 9.70
CA ASN A 56 11.74 6.48 10.64
C ASN A 56 12.35 5.28 9.91
N ASP A 57 11.80 4.10 10.10
CA ASP A 57 12.27 2.87 9.46
C ASP A 57 11.42 2.47 8.24
N ASN A 58 10.49 3.33 7.81
CA ASN A 58 9.55 2.97 6.75
C ASN A 58 10.23 2.62 5.43
N ALA A 59 11.35 3.27 5.09
CA ALA A 59 12.07 2.98 3.85
C ALA A 59 12.48 1.52 3.74
N PHE A 60 12.70 0.86 4.88
CA PHE A 60 13.11 -0.55 4.92
C PHE A 60 11.94 -1.48 5.26
N MET A 61 10.92 -0.97 5.93
CA MET A 61 9.88 -1.79 6.52
C MET A 61 8.55 -1.80 5.78
N VAL A 62 8.29 -0.80 4.93
CA VAL A 62 7.06 -0.81 4.14
C VAL A 62 7.18 -1.87 3.05
N ASP A 63 6.25 -2.80 3.05
CA ASP A 63 6.27 -3.94 2.14
C ASP A 63 5.29 -3.81 0.98
N VAL A 64 4.20 -3.08 1.18
CA VAL A 64 3.16 -2.91 0.17
C VAL A 64 2.59 -1.49 0.31
N ILE A 65 2.28 -0.86 -0.82
CA ILE A 65 1.66 0.46 -0.85
C ILE A 65 0.27 0.32 -1.47
N ILE A 66 -0.74 0.87 -0.80
CA ILE A 66 -2.09 1.00 -1.35
C ILE A 66 -2.34 2.48 -1.60
N SER A 67 -2.66 2.84 -2.83
CA SER A 67 -2.80 4.25 -3.21
C SER A 67 -4.07 4.52 -4.00
N ASP A 68 -4.78 5.58 -3.62
CA ASP A 68 -5.81 6.16 -4.46
C ASP A 68 -5.11 6.98 -5.56
N ILE A 69 -5.73 7.09 -6.72
CA ILE A 69 -5.20 7.86 -7.83
C ILE A 69 -5.61 9.32 -7.71
N ARG A 70 -6.84 9.57 -7.25
CA ARG A 70 -7.40 10.92 -7.19
C ARG A 70 -7.19 11.51 -5.81
N MET A 71 -6.13 12.27 -5.68
CA MET A 71 -5.78 12.96 -4.44
C MET A 71 -5.39 14.39 -4.77
N PRO A 72 -5.63 15.34 -3.84
CA PRO A 72 -5.23 16.73 -4.05
C PRO A 72 -3.71 16.87 -3.99
N LYS A 73 -3.21 17.99 -4.47
CA LYS A 73 -1.78 18.36 -4.48
C LYS A 73 -1.00 17.42 -5.40
N ILE A 74 -0.16 16.57 -4.85
CA ILE A 74 0.55 15.59 -5.67
C ILE A 74 -0.42 14.45 -5.96
N SER A 75 -0.70 14.21 -7.25
CA SER A 75 -1.65 13.18 -7.64
C SER A 75 -1.12 11.79 -7.29
N GLY A 76 -2.04 10.83 -7.19
CA GLY A 76 -1.65 9.45 -6.96
C GLY A 76 -0.74 8.93 -8.04
N LEU A 77 -0.92 9.38 -9.29
CA LEU A 77 -0.07 8.94 -10.40
C LEU A 77 1.36 9.41 -10.21
N GLU A 78 1.56 10.64 -9.77
CA GLU A 78 2.89 11.17 -9.50
C GLU A 78 3.56 10.42 -8.34
N ALA A 79 2.80 10.15 -7.29
CA ALA A 79 3.31 9.40 -6.15
C ALA A 79 3.69 7.98 -6.55
N ILE A 80 2.85 7.31 -7.36
CA ILE A 80 3.13 5.96 -7.85
C ILE A 80 4.44 5.94 -8.63
N THR A 81 4.63 6.90 -9.53
CA THR A 81 5.86 7.01 -10.31
C THR A 81 7.08 7.14 -9.39
N PHE A 82 6.97 8.00 -8.37
CA PHE A 82 8.03 8.17 -7.39
C PHE A 82 8.39 6.86 -6.71
N PHE A 83 7.37 6.13 -6.21
CA PHE A 83 7.61 4.88 -5.50
C PHE A 83 8.20 3.81 -6.39
N GLN A 84 7.76 3.75 -7.65
CA GLN A 84 8.31 2.79 -8.59
C GLN A 84 9.79 3.04 -8.89
N GLN A 85 10.19 4.30 -8.91
CA GLN A 85 11.58 4.67 -9.16
C GLN A 85 12.47 4.49 -7.94
N GLN A 86 11.98 4.87 -6.78
CA GLN A 86 12.78 4.89 -5.55
C GLN A 86 12.69 3.59 -4.73
N TYR A 87 11.58 2.88 -4.86
CA TYR A 87 11.34 1.65 -4.10
C TYR A 87 10.79 0.57 -5.03
N PRO A 88 11.57 0.17 -6.05
CA PRO A 88 11.04 -0.70 -7.11
C PRO A 88 10.63 -2.10 -6.67
N SER A 89 11.08 -2.55 -5.50
CA SER A 89 10.69 -3.86 -5.00
C SER A 89 9.42 -3.84 -4.16
N VAL A 90 8.82 -2.65 -3.95
CA VAL A 90 7.60 -2.52 -3.14
C VAL A 90 6.39 -2.53 -4.09
N PRO A 91 5.55 -3.58 -4.04
CA PRO A 91 4.37 -3.63 -4.91
C PRO A 91 3.35 -2.56 -4.54
N ILE A 92 2.68 -2.03 -5.55
CA ILE A 92 1.69 -0.97 -5.39
C ILE A 92 0.33 -1.50 -5.83
N ILE A 93 -0.67 -1.36 -4.96
CA ILE A 93 -2.06 -1.68 -5.25
C ILE A 93 -2.81 -0.37 -5.38
N VAL A 94 -3.47 -0.16 -6.52
CA VAL A 94 -4.26 1.04 -6.75
C VAL A 94 -5.71 0.77 -6.34
N VAL A 95 -6.31 1.70 -5.59
CA VAL A 95 -7.70 1.62 -5.16
C VAL A 95 -8.39 2.92 -5.58
N THR A 96 -9.45 2.84 -6.36
CA THR A 96 -10.12 4.04 -6.84
C THR A 96 -11.63 3.90 -6.86
N GLY A 97 -12.34 5.01 -6.59
CA GLY A 97 -13.78 5.10 -6.72
C GLY A 97 -14.22 5.50 -8.13
N TYR A 98 -13.27 5.79 -9.00
CA TYR A 98 -13.54 6.26 -10.38
C TYR A 98 -12.87 5.32 -11.36
N PRO A 99 -13.44 4.13 -11.56
CA PRO A 99 -12.81 3.13 -12.42
C PRO A 99 -12.73 3.59 -13.87
N ASP A 100 -11.59 3.35 -14.48
CA ASP A 100 -11.31 3.68 -15.86
C ASP A 100 -10.50 2.52 -16.42
N GLN A 101 -11.09 1.78 -17.35
CA GLN A 101 -10.48 0.58 -17.88
C GLN A 101 -9.16 0.84 -18.58
N LYS A 102 -9.07 1.94 -19.33
CA LYS A 102 -7.84 2.29 -20.02
C LYS A 102 -6.72 2.60 -19.02
N MET A 103 -7.05 3.38 -18.00
CA MET A 103 -6.07 3.73 -16.96
C MET A 103 -5.63 2.49 -16.19
N ALA A 104 -6.57 1.57 -15.89
CA ALA A 104 -6.23 0.33 -15.21
C ALA A 104 -5.22 -0.47 -16.02
N MET A 105 -5.46 -0.61 -17.33
CA MET A 105 -4.56 -1.33 -18.21
C MET A 105 -3.19 -0.67 -18.27
N ASP A 106 -3.17 0.66 -18.37
CA ASP A 106 -1.92 1.41 -18.43
C ASP A 106 -1.09 1.23 -17.15
N LEU A 107 -1.76 1.29 -16.00
CA LEU A 107 -1.07 1.13 -14.70
C LEU A 107 -0.53 -0.28 -14.53
N LEU A 108 -1.31 -1.29 -14.89
CA LEU A 108 -0.85 -2.66 -14.81
C LEU A 108 0.33 -2.92 -15.75
N THR A 109 0.29 -2.34 -16.94
CA THR A 109 1.39 -2.42 -17.90
C THR A 109 2.65 -1.77 -17.34
N LYS A 110 2.50 -0.70 -16.55
CA LYS A 110 3.63 -0.01 -15.94
C LYS A 110 4.14 -0.68 -14.67
N GLY A 111 3.54 -1.78 -14.27
CA GLY A 111 4.07 -2.56 -13.16
C GLY A 111 3.34 -2.43 -11.82
N VAL A 112 2.19 -1.76 -11.79
CA VAL A 112 1.35 -1.75 -10.61
C VAL A 112 0.86 -3.17 -10.35
N PHE A 113 0.84 -3.59 -9.09
CA PHE A 113 0.52 -4.98 -8.75
C PHE A 113 -0.93 -5.34 -9.05
N ASP A 114 -1.87 -4.48 -8.67
CA ASP A 114 -3.29 -4.72 -8.91
C ASP A 114 -4.06 -3.41 -8.85
N TYR A 115 -5.31 -3.46 -9.29
CA TYR A 115 -6.19 -2.31 -9.41
C TYR A 115 -7.55 -2.71 -8.85
N LEU A 116 -7.94 -2.10 -7.74
CA LEU A 116 -9.19 -2.41 -7.06
C LEU A 116 -10.14 -1.22 -7.12
N VAL A 117 -11.44 -1.50 -7.16
CA VAL A 117 -12.48 -0.47 -7.26
C VAL A 117 -13.21 -0.34 -5.92
N LYS A 118 -13.40 0.89 -5.47
CA LYS A 118 -14.15 1.18 -4.24
C LYS A 118 -15.65 0.98 -4.46
N PRO A 119 -16.40 0.53 -3.47
CA PRO A 119 -15.95 0.08 -2.17
C PRO A 119 -15.24 -1.26 -2.28
N VAL A 120 -14.10 -1.38 -1.61
CA VAL A 120 -13.28 -2.59 -1.74
C VAL A 120 -13.83 -3.70 -0.85
N ASP A 121 -14.08 -4.84 -1.45
CA ASP A 121 -14.47 -6.02 -0.71
C ASP A 121 -13.32 -6.44 0.22
N LYS A 122 -13.65 -6.75 1.46
CA LYS A 122 -12.66 -7.09 2.47
C LYS A 122 -11.82 -8.31 2.07
N ASP A 123 -12.49 -9.35 1.58
CA ASP A 123 -11.78 -10.56 1.20
C ASP A 123 -10.86 -10.32 0.00
N LYS A 124 -11.33 -9.53 -0.96
CA LYS A 124 -10.53 -9.16 -2.11
C LYS A 124 -9.31 -8.35 -1.68
N LEU A 125 -9.49 -7.41 -0.77
CA LEU A 125 -8.39 -6.61 -0.24
C LEU A 125 -7.33 -7.50 0.41
N LEU A 126 -7.76 -8.38 1.32
CA LEU A 126 -6.82 -9.22 2.05
C LEU A 126 -6.11 -10.22 1.16
N THR A 127 -6.81 -10.79 0.19
CA THR A 127 -6.21 -11.70 -0.78
C THR A 127 -5.17 -10.99 -1.63
N THR A 128 -5.49 -9.78 -2.09
CA THR A 128 -4.59 -9.00 -2.94
C THR A 128 -3.35 -8.57 -2.16
N VAL A 129 -3.54 -8.12 -0.92
CA VAL A 129 -2.40 -7.71 -0.08
C VAL A 129 -1.50 -8.90 0.23
N ALA A 130 -2.08 -10.07 0.53
CA ALA A 130 -1.29 -11.27 0.80
C ALA A 130 -0.45 -11.67 -0.41
N ALA A 131 -1.02 -11.59 -1.61
CA ALA A 131 -0.30 -11.89 -2.84
C ALA A 131 0.84 -10.88 -3.08
N ALA A 132 0.58 -9.60 -2.80
CA ALA A 132 1.60 -8.56 -2.93
C ALA A 132 2.75 -8.79 -1.94
N MET A 133 2.42 -9.21 -0.71
CA MET A 133 3.43 -9.53 0.28
C MET A 133 4.34 -10.67 -0.17
N GLU A 134 3.78 -11.68 -0.81
CA GLU A 134 4.57 -12.78 -1.35
C GLU A 134 5.55 -12.28 -2.40
N GLN A 135 5.10 -11.42 -3.31
CA GLN A 135 5.97 -10.84 -4.33
C GLN A 135 7.09 -10.02 -3.68
N ARG A 136 6.75 -9.23 -2.66
CA ARG A 136 7.73 -8.42 -1.95
C ARG A 136 8.83 -9.29 -1.33
N LEU A 137 8.44 -10.41 -0.71
CA LEU A 137 9.39 -11.32 -0.10
C LEU A 137 10.30 -11.98 -1.14
N GLU A 138 9.75 -12.36 -2.28
CA GLU A 138 10.54 -12.94 -3.37
C GLU A 138 11.57 -11.95 -3.89
N LEU A 139 11.17 -10.69 -4.10
CA LEU A 139 12.07 -9.66 -4.59
C LEU A 139 13.19 -9.34 -3.60
N ARG A 140 12.88 -9.41 -2.30
CA ARG A 140 13.90 -9.21 -1.28
C ARG A 140 14.89 -10.36 -1.23
N HIS A 141 14.42 -11.58 -1.48
CA HIS A 141 15.30 -12.75 -1.45
C HIS A 141 16.22 -12.82 -2.67
N ASP A 142 15.82 -12.20 -3.77
CA ASP A 142 16.61 -12.17 -4.99
C ASP A 142 17.78 -11.20 -4.92
N HIS A 143 17.86 -10.45 -3.84
CA HIS A 143 18.94 -9.52 -3.61
C HIS A 143 19.78 -9.98 -2.39
#